data_b316e726f49fd686420d1278c0f751da
#
_entry.id   b316e726f49fd686420d1278c0f751da
#
_cell.length_a   1.000
_cell.length_b   1.000
_cell.length_c   1.000
_cell.angle_alpha   90.00
_cell.angle_beta   90.00
_cell.angle_gamma   90.00
#
_symmetry.space_group_name_H-M   'P 1'
#
loop_
_entity.id
_entity.type
_entity.pdbx_description
1 polymer ?
#
loop_
_entity_poly.entity_id
_entity_poly.type
_entity_poly.pdbx_seq_one_letter_code
_entity_poly.pdbx_strand_id
1 'polypeptide(L)'
;MNYVDIMRYFQLIALLAVGAFLPGFIGFLKDYTENEVSGQYPIIDSIRCDSSEHFNFHYHAHISIFINGFSYLVPGGIGIKPPDCIYWLHTHDTSGIIHIESPENNTFKLGQFFDIWGQKFNNSQIFDFKVDNSTDTALTVYLNGTAIKRTSYRDIPIVNHDDIVIVYGAPPPEIPSYGFQY
;
A
#
# COMPACT_ATOMS: atom_id res chain seq x y z
N MET A 1 20.93 -49.19 -12.18
CA MET A 1 19.67 -48.42 -12.16
C MET A 1 19.95 -47.17 -11.36
N ASN A 2 19.90 -45.99 -11.94
CA ASN A 2 20.29 -44.73 -11.33
C ASN A 2 19.14 -44.17 -10.48
N TYR A 3 19.47 -43.36 -9.50
CA TYR A 3 18.51 -42.74 -8.56
C TYR A 3 17.34 -42.04 -9.28
N VAL A 4 17.57 -41.47 -10.46
CA VAL A 4 16.57 -40.85 -11.32
C VAL A 4 15.55 -41.85 -11.89
N ASP A 5 16.00 -43.09 -12.20
CA ASP A 5 15.14 -44.13 -12.73
C ASP A 5 14.22 -44.70 -11.65
N ILE A 6 14.68 -44.74 -10.41
CA ILE A 6 13.90 -45.15 -9.23
C ILE A 6 12.79 -44.14 -8.95
N MET A 7 13.10 -42.82 -9.00
CA MET A 7 12.12 -41.74 -8.80
C MET A 7 11.03 -41.75 -9.90
N ARG A 8 11.39 -41.99 -11.15
CA ARG A 8 10.42 -42.12 -12.25
C ARG A 8 9.50 -43.33 -12.11
N TYR A 9 10.03 -44.41 -11.57
CA TYR A 9 9.23 -45.65 -11.36
C TYR A 9 8.20 -45.44 -10.23
N PHE A 10 8.55 -44.72 -9.17
CA PHE A 10 7.61 -44.36 -8.09
C PHE A 10 6.55 -43.36 -8.57
N GLN A 11 6.87 -42.41 -9.46
CA GLN A 11 5.88 -41.51 -10.05
C GLN A 11 4.89 -42.20 -10.96
N LEU A 12 5.33 -43.19 -11.72
CA LEU A 12 4.45 -44.00 -12.61
C LEU A 12 3.53 -44.94 -11.82
N ILE A 13 3.99 -45.50 -10.70
CA ILE A 13 3.15 -46.35 -9.84
C ILE A 13 2.11 -45.52 -9.09
N ALA A 14 2.44 -44.28 -8.67
CA ALA A 14 1.47 -43.38 -8.06
C ALA A 14 0.35 -42.94 -9.00
N LEU A 15 0.63 -42.85 -10.32
CA LEU A 15 -0.37 -42.50 -11.35
C LEU A 15 -1.31 -43.66 -11.71
N LEU A 16 -0.90 -44.90 -11.49
CA LEU A 16 -1.73 -46.09 -11.80
C LEU A 16 -2.61 -46.57 -10.64
N ALA A 17 -2.33 -46.12 -9.43
CA ALA A 17 -3.09 -46.49 -8.22
C ALA A 17 -4.30 -45.60 -7.92
N VAL A 18 -4.50 -44.48 -8.62
CA VAL A 18 -5.61 -43.51 -8.39
C VAL A 18 -6.73 -43.66 -9.43
N GLY A 19 -6.79 -44.78 -10.15
CA GLY A 19 -7.84 -45.06 -11.13
C GLY A 19 -9.16 -45.64 -10.60
N ALA A 20 -9.46 -45.50 -9.27
CA ALA A 20 -10.72 -45.93 -8.68
C ALA A 20 -11.52 -44.78 -8.11
N PHE A 21 -12.37 -44.23 -8.92
CA PHE A 21 -13.57 -43.43 -8.71
C PHE A 21 -13.98 -43.13 -7.26
N LEU A 22 -13.81 -41.84 -6.86
CA LEU A 22 -14.70 -41.15 -5.92
C LEU A 22 -15.05 -39.78 -6.53
N PRO A 23 -16.31 -39.50 -6.90
CA PRO A 23 -16.71 -38.21 -7.47
C PRO A 23 -16.58 -37.00 -6.56
N GLY A 24 -16.25 -37.21 -5.28
CA GLY A 24 -15.99 -36.12 -4.32
C GLY A 24 -14.54 -35.60 -4.30
N PHE A 25 -13.59 -36.31 -4.94
CA PHE A 25 -12.17 -35.94 -4.86
C PHE A 25 -11.77 -34.88 -5.93
N ILE A 26 -12.54 -34.77 -7.00
CA ILE A 26 -12.29 -33.77 -8.06
C ILE A 26 -12.68 -32.36 -7.58
N GLY A 27 -13.68 -32.24 -6.69
CA GLY A 27 -14.05 -30.96 -6.08
C GLY A 27 -13.00 -30.44 -5.10
N PHE A 28 -12.35 -31.35 -4.36
CA PHE A 28 -11.34 -30.99 -3.38
C PHE A 28 -10.02 -30.51 -3.99
N LEU A 29 -9.67 -31.02 -5.20
CA LEU A 29 -8.48 -30.57 -5.93
C LEU A 29 -8.69 -29.23 -6.64
N LYS A 30 -9.95 -28.87 -6.93
CA LYS A 30 -10.26 -27.59 -7.58
C LYS A 30 -10.17 -26.43 -6.59
N ASP A 31 -10.54 -26.64 -5.33
CA ASP A 31 -10.37 -25.66 -4.24
C ASP A 31 -8.89 -25.48 -3.84
N TYR A 32 -8.04 -26.49 -4.08
CA TYR A 32 -6.62 -26.43 -3.74
C TYR A 32 -5.76 -25.67 -4.74
N THR A 33 -6.27 -25.49 -5.98
CA THR A 33 -5.53 -24.78 -7.04
C THR A 33 -5.89 -23.30 -7.17
N GLU A 34 -6.95 -22.82 -6.53
CA GLU A 34 -7.31 -21.39 -6.52
C GLU A 34 -6.82 -20.63 -5.26
N ASN A 35 -6.23 -21.35 -4.28
CA ASN A 35 -5.48 -20.74 -3.16
C ASN A 35 -3.97 -20.71 -3.40
N GLU A 36 -3.54 -20.61 -4.65
CA GLU A 36 -2.16 -20.29 -4.98
C GLU A 36 -1.82 -18.87 -4.46
N VAL A 37 -1.32 -18.87 -3.20
CA VAL A 37 -0.27 -17.95 -2.74
C VAL A 37 -0.36 -16.55 -3.36
N SER A 38 -1.40 -15.81 -3.06
CA SER A 38 -1.25 -14.37 -2.99
C SER A 38 -0.31 -14.13 -1.80
N GLY A 39 0.87 -13.71 -2.11
CA GLY A 39 2.04 -13.41 -1.34
C GLY A 39 1.98 -13.49 0.18
N GLN A 40 3.11 -13.78 0.76
CA GLN A 40 3.48 -13.72 2.18
C GLN A 40 2.99 -12.46 2.92
N TYR A 41 2.52 -11.45 2.22
CA TYR A 41 2.04 -10.18 2.75
C TYR A 41 0.54 -9.97 2.48
N PRO A 42 -0.20 -9.40 3.45
CA PRO A 42 -1.64 -9.23 3.34
C PRO A 42 -2.00 -8.19 2.26
N ILE A 43 -3.16 -8.36 1.65
CA ILE A 43 -3.80 -7.29 0.88
C ILE A 43 -4.25 -6.22 1.88
N ILE A 44 -3.83 -4.97 1.69
CA ILE A 44 -4.17 -3.83 2.54
C ILE A 44 -5.12 -2.94 1.76
N ASP A 45 -6.36 -2.80 2.24
CA ASP A 45 -7.41 -1.95 1.66
C ASP A 45 -7.50 -2.10 0.12
N SER A 46 -7.56 -3.36 -0.33
CA SER A 46 -7.60 -3.80 -1.74
C SER A 46 -6.30 -3.57 -2.54
N ILE A 47 -5.20 -3.18 -1.89
CA ILE A 47 -3.89 -3.03 -2.53
C ILE A 47 -3.04 -4.25 -2.25
N ARG A 48 -2.54 -4.87 -3.31
CA ARG A 48 -1.65 -6.02 -3.24
C ARG A 48 -0.21 -5.60 -3.08
N CYS A 49 0.59 -6.52 -2.53
CA CYS A 49 2.03 -6.47 -2.56
C CYS A 49 2.53 -7.41 -3.65
N ASP A 50 3.00 -6.87 -4.75
CA ASP A 50 3.43 -7.64 -5.92
C ASP A 50 4.96 -7.77 -5.96
N SER A 51 5.47 -8.79 -6.64
CA SER A 51 6.91 -9.10 -6.68
C SER A 51 7.76 -8.07 -7.44
N SER A 52 7.11 -7.15 -8.16
CA SER A 52 7.77 -6.08 -8.92
C SER A 52 6.85 -4.88 -9.06
N GLU A 53 7.44 -3.74 -9.37
CA GLU A 53 6.74 -2.51 -9.75
C GLU A 53 5.94 -2.68 -11.04
N HIS A 54 4.85 -1.90 -11.16
CA HIS A 54 4.00 -1.86 -12.33
C HIS A 54 4.16 -0.53 -13.07
N PHE A 55 4.45 -0.59 -14.35
CA PHE A 55 4.65 0.61 -15.19
C PHE A 55 3.45 0.97 -16.06
N ASN A 56 2.35 0.21 -15.99
CA ASN A 56 1.14 0.48 -16.79
C ASN A 56 0.46 1.76 -16.33
N PHE A 57 0.34 1.93 -15.01
CA PHE A 57 -0.13 3.15 -14.36
C PHE A 57 0.90 3.55 -13.31
N HIS A 58 1.75 4.50 -13.70
CA HIS A 58 2.84 5.00 -12.89
C HIS A 58 2.76 6.51 -12.82
N TYR A 59 2.51 7.04 -11.63
CA TYR A 59 2.50 8.46 -11.35
C TYR A 59 2.94 8.75 -9.91
N HIS A 60 3.14 10.03 -9.61
CA HIS A 60 3.68 10.47 -8.34
C HIS A 60 2.80 11.52 -7.68
N ALA A 61 2.75 11.50 -6.37
CA ALA A 61 2.25 12.58 -5.53
C ALA A 61 3.30 12.90 -4.47
N HIS A 62 3.19 14.04 -3.83
CA HIS A 62 4.08 14.41 -2.74
C HIS A 62 3.29 14.58 -1.45
N ILE A 63 3.88 14.20 -0.32
CA ILE A 63 3.33 14.40 1.01
C ILE A 63 4.34 15.05 1.94
N SER A 64 3.93 16.16 2.57
CA SER A 64 4.62 16.78 3.70
C SER A 64 3.74 16.71 4.94
N ILE A 65 4.35 16.47 6.10
CA ILE A 65 3.63 16.39 7.38
C ILE A 65 4.28 17.35 8.38
N PHE A 66 3.46 18.14 9.06
CA PHE A 66 3.88 19.07 10.10
C PHE A 66 3.13 18.78 11.40
N ILE A 67 3.89 18.70 12.49
CA ILE A 67 3.36 18.54 13.85
C ILE A 67 3.80 19.75 14.67
N ASN A 68 2.84 20.59 15.08
CA ASN A 68 3.09 21.82 15.84
C ASN A 68 4.17 22.73 15.20
N GLY A 69 4.10 22.89 13.87
CA GLY A 69 5.00 23.75 13.09
C GLY A 69 6.32 23.11 12.68
N PHE A 70 6.62 21.90 13.16
CA PHE A 70 7.85 21.17 12.81
C PHE A 70 7.59 20.11 11.76
N SER A 71 8.47 20.02 10.77
CA SER A 71 8.42 18.98 9.76
C SER A 71 8.60 17.59 10.39
N TYR A 72 7.71 16.67 10.02
CA TYR A 72 7.78 15.26 10.38
C TYR A 72 8.26 14.47 9.18
N LEU A 73 9.35 13.73 9.34
CA LEU A 73 9.99 13.01 8.26
C LEU A 73 9.11 11.85 7.79
N VAL A 74 8.77 11.82 6.51
CA VAL A 74 8.17 10.65 5.86
C VAL A 74 9.33 9.71 5.49
N PRO A 75 9.38 8.49 6.03
CA PRO A 75 10.49 7.59 5.75
C PRO A 75 10.45 7.05 4.33
N GLY A 76 11.60 6.69 3.79
CA GLY A 76 11.70 5.83 2.62
C GLY A 76 11.33 4.38 2.97
N GLY A 77 10.98 3.61 1.95
CA GLY A 77 10.68 2.19 2.10
C GLY A 77 9.29 1.87 2.65
N ILE A 78 8.41 2.88 2.80
CA ILE A 78 6.99 2.60 3.07
C ILE A 78 6.46 1.74 1.92
N GLY A 79 5.78 0.64 2.26
CA GLY A 79 5.20 -0.26 1.25
C GLY A 79 6.20 -1.19 0.56
N ILE A 80 7.50 -1.08 0.84
CA ILE A 80 8.53 -1.95 0.27
C ILE A 80 8.89 -3.04 1.28
N LYS A 81 8.84 -4.30 0.87
CA LYS A 81 9.11 -5.49 1.69
C LYS A 81 10.20 -6.37 1.08
N PRO A 82 11.48 -5.95 1.12
CA PRO A 82 12.55 -6.71 0.50
C PRO A 82 12.77 -8.07 1.18
N PRO A 83 13.10 -9.13 0.43
CA PRO A 83 13.21 -9.18 -1.04
C PRO A 83 11.89 -9.49 -1.73
N ASP A 84 10.77 -9.53 -1.01
CA ASP A 84 9.59 -10.29 -1.38
C ASP A 84 8.61 -9.52 -2.27
N CYS A 85 8.27 -8.26 -1.91
CA CYS A 85 7.25 -7.52 -2.68
C CYS A 85 7.24 -6.01 -2.45
N ILE A 86 6.49 -5.30 -3.28
CA ILE A 86 6.23 -3.86 -3.23
C ILE A 86 4.73 -3.63 -3.35
N TYR A 87 4.15 -2.84 -2.43
CA TYR A 87 2.77 -2.36 -2.53
C TYR A 87 2.67 -1.29 -3.62
N TRP A 88 1.52 -1.19 -4.27
CA TRP A 88 1.26 -0.20 -5.34
C TRP A 88 1.39 1.25 -4.90
N LEU A 89 1.27 1.53 -3.59
CA LEU A 89 1.60 2.82 -2.97
C LEU A 89 2.83 2.63 -2.10
N HIS A 90 3.91 3.32 -2.44
CA HIS A 90 5.17 3.19 -1.70
C HIS A 90 6.04 4.45 -1.79
N THR A 91 7.12 4.48 -1.00
CA THR A 91 8.15 5.52 -1.05
C THR A 91 9.53 4.88 -1.18
N HIS A 92 10.42 5.45 -2.00
CA HIS A 92 11.81 4.97 -2.10
C HIS A 92 12.74 5.63 -1.09
N ASP A 93 12.56 6.92 -0.86
CA ASP A 93 13.41 7.73 -0.01
C ASP A 93 12.62 8.68 0.91
N THR A 94 13.30 9.61 1.54
CA THR A 94 12.72 10.55 2.50
C THR A 94 12.24 11.87 1.87
N SER A 95 12.11 11.93 0.55
CA SER A 95 11.64 13.12 -0.18
C SER A 95 10.15 13.41 0.04
N GLY A 96 9.38 12.42 0.51
CA GLY A 96 7.92 12.51 0.60
C GLY A 96 7.22 12.16 -0.71
N ILE A 97 7.93 11.73 -1.74
CA ILE A 97 7.31 11.25 -2.98
C ILE A 97 6.64 9.91 -2.73
N ILE A 98 5.34 9.87 -2.98
CA ILE A 98 4.54 8.66 -3.03
C ILE A 98 4.54 8.19 -4.48
N HIS A 99 5.05 6.99 -4.73
CA HIS A 99 4.93 6.29 -6.00
C HIS A 99 3.60 5.55 -6.02
N ILE A 100 2.86 5.71 -7.10
CA ILE A 100 1.61 5.02 -7.37
C ILE A 100 1.83 4.19 -8.62
N GLU A 101 1.99 2.88 -8.44
CA GLU A 101 2.37 1.95 -9.48
C GLU A 101 1.46 0.73 -9.46
N SER A 102 0.53 0.66 -10.40
CA SER A 102 -0.48 -0.40 -10.41
C SER A 102 -0.68 -1.04 -11.78
N PRO A 103 -1.14 -2.31 -11.83
CA PRO A 103 -1.43 -2.99 -13.10
C PRO A 103 -2.66 -2.40 -13.80
N GLU A 104 -3.56 -1.75 -13.05
CA GLU A 104 -4.85 -1.25 -13.51
C GLU A 104 -5.07 0.19 -13.10
N ASN A 105 -5.89 0.92 -13.89
CA ASN A 105 -6.27 2.30 -13.58
C ASN A 105 -7.28 2.32 -12.42
N ASN A 106 -6.77 2.49 -11.22
CA ASN A 106 -7.56 2.59 -10.00
C ASN A 106 -7.45 4.00 -9.39
N THR A 107 -8.47 4.39 -8.64
CA THR A 107 -8.41 5.58 -7.80
C THR A 107 -7.87 5.19 -6.44
N PHE A 108 -6.68 5.67 -6.11
CA PHE A 108 -6.07 5.46 -4.80
C PHE A 108 -6.40 6.60 -3.85
N LYS A 109 -6.43 6.31 -2.55
CA LYS A 109 -6.84 7.24 -1.51
C LYS A 109 -5.72 7.44 -0.48
N LEU A 110 -5.69 8.62 0.11
CA LEU A 110 -4.70 8.97 1.13
C LEU A 110 -4.73 8.00 2.34
N GLY A 111 -5.92 7.54 2.73
CA GLY A 111 -6.07 6.54 3.78
C GLY A 111 -5.35 5.24 3.51
N GLN A 112 -5.35 4.77 2.25
CA GLN A 112 -4.68 3.53 1.85
C GLN A 112 -3.16 3.64 2.00
N PHE A 113 -2.57 4.81 1.69
CA PHE A 113 -1.15 5.04 1.91
C PHE A 113 -0.79 4.93 3.40
N PHE A 114 -1.59 5.52 4.30
CA PHE A 114 -1.37 5.41 5.74
C PHE A 114 -1.57 3.98 6.27
N ASP A 115 -2.50 3.22 5.71
CA ASP A 115 -2.72 1.81 6.07
C ASP A 115 -1.51 0.94 5.68
N ILE A 116 -0.94 1.16 4.48
CA ILE A 116 0.30 0.50 4.03
C ILE A 116 1.49 0.90 4.91
N TRP A 117 1.56 2.17 5.32
CA TRP A 117 2.57 2.66 6.26
C TRP A 117 2.38 2.07 7.66
N GLY A 118 1.19 1.57 7.99
CA GLY A 118 0.84 1.09 9.32
C GLY A 118 0.64 2.23 10.32
N GLN A 119 0.29 3.43 9.85
CA GLN A 119 0.10 4.60 10.67
C GLN A 119 -1.38 5.02 10.74
N LYS A 120 -1.78 5.50 11.92
CA LYS A 120 -3.13 6.01 12.12
C LYS A 120 -3.30 7.36 11.41
N PHE A 121 -4.37 7.48 10.64
CA PHE A 121 -4.75 8.72 9.99
C PHE A 121 -6.26 8.79 9.77
N ASN A 122 -6.88 9.88 10.25
CA ASN A 122 -8.29 10.23 10.01
C ASN A 122 -8.50 11.72 10.33
N ASN A 123 -9.75 12.20 10.34
CA ASN A 123 -10.06 13.62 10.60
C ASN A 123 -9.71 14.08 12.02
N SER A 124 -9.49 13.17 12.95
CA SER A 124 -9.24 13.48 14.38
C SER A 124 -7.91 12.94 14.90
N GLN A 125 -7.10 12.31 14.04
CA GLN A 125 -5.84 11.71 14.48
C GLN A 125 -4.85 11.56 13.33
N ILE A 126 -3.57 11.83 13.61
CA ILE A 126 -2.43 11.42 12.80
C ILE A 126 -1.37 10.82 13.73
N PHE A 127 -0.87 9.62 13.42
CA PHE A 127 0.03 8.87 14.32
C PHE A 127 -0.60 8.70 15.70
N ASP A 128 0.12 9.09 16.76
CA ASP A 128 -0.41 9.12 18.13
C ASP A 128 -0.98 10.49 18.52
N PHE A 129 -0.94 11.49 17.63
CA PHE A 129 -1.48 12.82 17.86
C PHE A 129 -2.97 12.86 17.57
N LYS A 130 -3.77 13.11 18.62
CA LYS A 130 -5.23 13.22 18.52
C LYS A 130 -5.66 14.67 18.61
N VAL A 131 -6.65 15.02 17.78
CA VAL A 131 -7.33 16.33 17.89
C VAL A 131 -7.98 16.45 19.26
N ASP A 132 -7.71 17.54 19.95
CA ASP A 132 -8.29 17.85 21.25
C ASP A 132 -8.97 19.22 21.19
N ASN A 133 -10.30 19.21 21.23
CA ASN A 133 -11.10 20.44 21.18
C ASN A 133 -10.89 21.34 22.40
N SER A 134 -10.34 20.81 23.51
CA SER A 134 -10.05 21.60 24.72
C SER A 134 -8.79 22.45 24.56
N THR A 135 -7.90 22.08 23.64
CA THR A 135 -6.60 22.75 23.39
C THR A 135 -6.55 23.48 22.06
N ASP A 136 -7.69 23.61 21.35
CA ASP A 136 -7.80 24.19 20.01
C ASP A 136 -6.84 23.52 19.00
N THR A 137 -6.58 22.24 19.21
CA THR A 137 -5.72 21.46 18.33
C THR A 137 -6.52 20.97 17.13
N ALA A 138 -6.10 21.32 15.92
CA ALA A 138 -6.75 20.93 14.69
C ALA A 138 -5.85 20.04 13.84
N LEU A 139 -6.47 19.20 13.01
CA LEU A 139 -5.83 18.52 11.90
C LEU A 139 -6.37 19.12 10.60
N THR A 140 -5.48 19.66 9.78
CA THR A 140 -5.82 20.30 8.51
C THR A 140 -5.03 19.63 7.38
N VAL A 141 -5.71 19.35 6.27
CA VAL A 141 -5.07 18.87 5.04
C VAL A 141 -5.15 19.97 3.99
N TYR A 142 -4.01 20.27 3.39
CA TYR A 142 -3.90 21.14 2.22
C TYR A 142 -3.66 20.24 0.99
N LEU A 143 -4.36 20.55 -0.08
CA LEU A 143 -4.16 19.92 -1.39
C LEU A 143 -3.80 21.01 -2.39
N ASN A 144 -2.63 20.92 -2.98
CA ASN A 144 -2.10 21.88 -3.93
C ASN A 144 -2.17 23.33 -3.36
N GLY A 145 -1.71 23.49 -2.12
CA GLY A 145 -1.66 24.77 -1.40
C GLY A 145 -3.00 25.24 -0.82
N THR A 146 -4.11 24.54 -1.05
CA THR A 146 -5.43 24.96 -0.58
C THR A 146 -5.91 24.05 0.57
N ALA A 147 -6.27 24.65 1.70
CA ALA A 147 -6.88 23.92 2.83
C ALA A 147 -8.24 23.34 2.40
N ILE A 148 -8.41 22.04 2.58
CA ILE A 148 -9.63 21.35 2.18
C ILE A 148 -10.43 20.92 3.42
N LYS A 149 -11.76 20.88 3.25
CA LYS A 149 -12.68 20.31 4.24
C LYS A 149 -13.37 19.09 3.64
N ARG A 150 -13.21 17.93 4.26
CA ARG A 150 -13.82 16.68 3.85
C ARG A 150 -14.45 15.98 5.04
N THR A 151 -15.51 15.22 4.79
CA THR A 151 -16.12 14.33 5.79
C THR A 151 -15.15 13.24 6.23
N SER A 152 -14.25 12.84 5.32
CA SER A 152 -13.16 11.92 5.61
C SER A 152 -11.90 12.35 4.84
N TYR A 153 -10.83 12.63 5.56
CA TYR A 153 -9.51 12.86 4.94
C TYR A 153 -8.91 11.58 4.36
N ARG A 154 -9.32 10.43 4.88
CA ARG A 154 -8.89 9.14 4.32
C ARG A 154 -9.38 8.93 2.90
N ASP A 155 -10.53 9.53 2.53
CA ASP A 155 -11.13 9.38 1.20
C ASP A 155 -10.65 10.41 0.18
N ILE A 156 -9.62 11.21 0.49
CA ILE A 156 -8.97 12.10 -0.48
C ILE A 156 -8.32 11.24 -1.56
N PRO A 157 -8.73 11.37 -2.84
CA PRO A 157 -8.04 10.68 -3.92
C PRO A 157 -6.64 11.26 -4.09
N ILE A 158 -5.68 10.40 -4.38
CA ILE A 158 -4.33 10.81 -4.76
C ILE A 158 -4.28 10.85 -6.29
N VAL A 159 -4.00 12.02 -6.84
CA VAL A 159 -3.91 12.25 -8.28
C VAL A 159 -2.47 12.58 -8.65
N ASN A 160 -2.12 12.36 -9.92
CA ASN A 160 -0.78 12.67 -10.41
C ASN A 160 -0.40 14.14 -10.16
N HIS A 161 0.75 14.33 -9.52
CA HIS A 161 1.34 15.61 -9.12
C HIS A 161 0.54 16.37 -8.03
N ASP A 162 -0.28 15.65 -7.25
CA ASP A 162 -0.82 16.26 -6.05
C ASP A 162 0.29 16.55 -5.03
N ASP A 163 0.27 17.75 -4.48
CA ASP A 163 1.06 18.16 -3.31
C ASP A 163 0.15 18.19 -2.09
N ILE A 164 0.35 17.23 -1.19
CA ILE A 164 -0.47 17.01 0.00
C ILE A 164 0.33 17.48 1.22
N VAL A 165 -0.19 18.48 1.94
CA VAL A 165 0.42 18.92 3.20
C VAL A 165 -0.54 18.65 4.34
N ILE A 166 -0.11 17.88 5.32
CA ILE A 166 -0.89 17.57 6.52
C ILE A 166 -0.30 18.33 7.70
N VAL A 167 -1.13 19.10 8.39
CA VAL A 167 -0.75 19.92 9.54
C VAL A 167 -1.56 19.51 10.76
N TYR A 168 -0.90 19.12 11.82
CA TYR A 168 -1.48 18.91 13.14
C TYR A 168 -1.02 20.01 14.09
N GLY A 169 -1.96 20.69 14.75
CA GLY A 169 -1.69 21.80 15.67
C GLY A 169 -1.26 23.06 14.95
N ALA A 170 -0.26 23.76 15.48
CA ALA A 170 0.24 25.01 14.88
C ALA A 170 0.81 24.74 13.47
N PRO A 171 0.46 25.55 12.44
CA PRO A 171 1.04 25.45 11.13
C PRO A 171 2.51 25.90 11.12
N PRO A 172 3.31 25.48 10.13
CA PRO A 172 4.59 26.11 9.84
C PRO A 172 4.39 27.58 9.43
N PRO A 173 5.44 28.42 9.45
CA PRO A 173 5.35 29.83 9.06
C PRO A 173 4.77 30.03 7.65
N GLU A 174 5.01 29.08 6.76
CA GLU A 174 4.46 29.02 5.40
C GLU A 174 4.13 27.56 5.07
N ILE A 175 2.98 27.35 4.43
CA ILE A 175 2.63 26.02 3.90
C ILE A 175 3.51 25.81 2.66
N PRO A 176 4.38 24.78 2.65
CA PRO A 176 5.28 24.56 1.53
C PRO A 176 4.50 24.15 0.28
N SER A 177 5.14 24.30 -0.86
CA SER A 177 4.67 23.77 -2.14
C SER A 177 5.79 22.96 -2.77
N TYR A 178 5.45 21.75 -3.22
CA TYR A 178 6.39 20.88 -3.91
C TYR A 178 6.30 21.09 -5.42
N GLY A 179 7.44 21.38 -6.04
CA GLY A 179 7.55 21.53 -7.50
C GLY A 179 8.08 20.21 -8.10
N PHE A 180 7.22 19.44 -8.77
CA PHE A 180 7.67 18.30 -9.55
C PHE A 180 8.57 18.78 -10.69
N GLN A 181 9.79 18.22 -10.77
CA GLN A 181 10.70 18.46 -11.88
C GLN A 181 10.47 17.39 -12.95
N TYR A 182 10.28 17.81 -14.18
CA TYR A 182 10.05 16.96 -15.35
C TYR A 182 11.34 16.75 -16.11
#